data_ab453daaa705bc39b0c4bda8545de180
#
_entry.id   ab453daaa705bc39b0c4bda8545de180
#
_cell.length_a   1.000
_cell.length_b   1.000
_cell.length_c   1.000
_cell.angle_alpha   90.00
_cell.angle_beta   90.00
_cell.angle_gamma   90.00
#
_symmetry.space_group_name_H-M   'P 1'
#
loop_
_entity.id
_entity.type
_entity.pdbx_description
1 polymer ?
#
loop_
_entity_poly.entity_id
_entity_poly.type
_entity_poly.pdbx_seq_one_letter_code
_entity_poly.pdbx_strand_id
1 'polypeptide(L)'
;MTVIDAAPLGVADPSRPTTVHLSGEIDIFTSAALRGQLMDALHHSTSLLVLDLSEVTFCDAGGLGVLVGVQRRARLMGITLALTAPRPFMSRLLRITGLGRGLRMVA
;
A
#
# COMPACT_ATOMS: atom_id res chain seq x y z
N MET A 1 11.98 -9.44 3.37
CA MET A 1 11.05 -9.85 2.30
C MET A 1 9.67 -9.28 2.60
N THR A 2 9.06 -8.69 1.62
CA THR A 2 7.72 -8.14 1.78
C THR A 2 6.68 -9.24 1.64
N VAL A 3 5.82 -9.36 2.60
CA VAL A 3 4.72 -10.31 2.57
C VAL A 3 3.41 -9.52 2.54
N ILE A 4 2.52 -9.93 1.68
CA ILE A 4 1.18 -9.37 1.62
C ILE A 4 0.21 -10.42 2.11
N ASP A 5 -0.48 -10.08 3.17
CA ASP A 5 -1.55 -10.91 3.70
C ASP A 5 -2.85 -10.18 3.40
N ALA A 6 -3.48 -10.57 2.31
CA ALA A 6 -4.75 -9.98 1.92
C ALA A 6 -5.87 -10.57 2.78
N ALA A 7 -6.84 -9.75 3.10
CA ALA A 7 -8.06 -10.23 3.73
C ALA A 7 -8.68 -11.34 2.87
N PRO A 8 -9.39 -12.30 3.50
CA PRO A 8 -9.86 -13.50 2.81
C PRO A 8 -10.55 -13.17 1.50
N LEU A 9 -10.11 -13.86 0.46
CA LEU A 9 -10.68 -13.77 -0.87
C LEU A 9 -12.04 -14.47 -0.87
N GLY A 10 -12.92 -14.01 -0.04
CA GLY A 10 -14.30 -14.40 -0.09
C GLY A 10 -15.04 -13.53 -1.07
N VAL A 11 -16.31 -13.53 -0.94
CA VAL A 11 -17.18 -12.65 -1.72
C VAL A 11 -16.80 -11.20 -1.43
N ALA A 12 -16.40 -10.49 -2.46
CA ALA A 12 -16.10 -9.06 -2.32
C ALA A 12 -17.39 -8.36 -1.89
N ASP A 13 -17.37 -7.83 -0.68
CA ASP A 13 -18.45 -6.97 -0.22
C ASP A 13 -18.08 -5.54 -0.67
N PRO A 14 -18.81 -4.96 -1.63
CA PRO A 14 -18.48 -3.64 -2.14
C PRO A 14 -18.61 -2.53 -1.11
N SER A 15 -19.25 -2.80 0.02
CA SER A 15 -19.39 -1.85 1.11
C SER A 15 -18.20 -1.86 2.06
N ARG A 16 -17.31 -2.84 1.97
CA ARG A 16 -16.15 -2.99 2.86
C ARG A 16 -14.86 -2.68 2.15
N PRO A 17 -13.94 -1.95 2.82
CA PRO A 17 -12.62 -1.74 2.27
C PRO A 17 -11.84 -3.06 2.27
N THR A 18 -10.98 -3.23 1.27
CA THR A 18 -10.00 -4.29 1.26
C THR A 18 -8.79 -3.81 2.05
N THR A 19 -8.33 -4.62 3.01
CA THR A 19 -7.13 -4.30 3.78
C THR A 19 -6.05 -5.31 3.44
N VAL A 20 -4.87 -4.80 3.12
CA VAL A 20 -3.68 -5.60 2.84
C VAL A 20 -2.62 -5.27 3.88
N HIS A 21 -2.09 -6.29 4.53
CA HIS A 21 -1.03 -6.14 5.52
C HIS A 21 0.32 -6.36 4.86
N LEU A 22 1.14 -5.31 4.85
CA LEU A 22 2.50 -5.39 4.33
C LEU A 22 3.44 -5.65 5.49
N SER A 23 4.47 -6.47 5.27
CA SER A 23 5.48 -6.73 6.28
C SER A 23 6.85 -6.85 5.67
N GLY A 24 7.88 -6.64 6.50
CA GLY A 24 9.27 -6.77 6.11
C GLY A 24 9.81 -5.53 5.42
N GLU A 25 10.76 -5.75 4.54
CA GLU A 25 11.49 -4.69 3.87
C GLU A 25 10.91 -4.38 2.49
N ILE A 26 10.76 -3.11 2.20
CA ILE A 26 10.34 -2.65 0.87
C ILE A 26 11.53 -1.91 0.26
N ASP A 27 12.24 -2.60 -0.61
CA ASP A 27 13.45 -2.10 -1.24
C ASP A 27 13.49 -2.47 -2.72
N ILE A 28 14.61 -2.17 -3.35
CA ILE A 28 14.81 -2.45 -4.78
C ILE A 28 14.66 -3.93 -5.12
N PHE A 29 14.94 -4.85 -4.18
CA PHE A 29 14.85 -6.30 -4.43
C PHE A 29 13.43 -6.82 -4.27
N THR A 30 12.61 -6.19 -3.45
CA THR A 30 11.24 -6.62 -3.15
C THR A 30 10.19 -5.83 -3.91
N SER A 31 10.57 -4.68 -4.47
CA SER A 31 9.61 -3.71 -5.02
C SER A 31 8.81 -4.25 -6.22
N ALA A 32 9.44 -5.03 -7.09
CA ALA A 32 8.74 -5.56 -8.27
C ALA A 32 7.66 -6.56 -7.86
N ALA A 33 7.98 -7.46 -6.93
CA ALA A 33 7.01 -8.42 -6.41
C ALA A 33 5.88 -7.72 -5.66
N LEU A 34 6.23 -6.72 -4.84
CA LEU A 34 5.25 -5.91 -4.12
C LEU A 34 4.29 -5.21 -5.08
N ARG A 35 4.84 -4.59 -6.13
CA ARG A 35 4.01 -3.93 -7.12
C ARG A 35 3.01 -4.88 -7.76
N GLY A 36 3.46 -6.06 -8.16
CA GLY A 36 2.58 -7.07 -8.75
C GLY A 36 1.46 -7.48 -7.80
N GLN A 37 1.80 -7.71 -6.54
CA GLN A 37 0.83 -8.10 -5.52
C GLN A 37 -0.18 -6.98 -5.24
N LEU A 38 0.28 -5.72 -5.20
CA LEU A 38 -0.62 -4.59 -4.97
C LEU A 38 -1.52 -4.32 -6.17
N MET A 39 -1.00 -4.46 -7.38
CA MET A 39 -1.84 -4.35 -8.58
C MET A 39 -2.92 -5.43 -8.60
N ASP A 40 -2.56 -6.65 -8.19
CA ASP A 40 -3.53 -7.73 -8.07
C ASP A 40 -4.60 -7.40 -7.02
N ALA A 41 -4.18 -6.86 -5.88
CA ALA A 41 -5.12 -6.44 -4.85
C ALA A 41 -6.07 -5.35 -5.34
N LEU A 42 -5.61 -4.43 -6.19
CA LEU A 42 -6.46 -3.41 -6.79
C LEU A 42 -7.56 -4.03 -7.64
N HIS A 43 -7.25 -5.07 -8.41
CA HIS A 43 -8.24 -5.75 -9.25
C HIS A 43 -9.35 -6.42 -8.44
N HIS A 44 -9.09 -6.70 -7.17
CA HIS A 44 -10.07 -7.30 -6.26
C HIS A 44 -10.71 -6.28 -5.32
N SER A 45 -10.36 -5.02 -5.45
CA SER A 45 -10.90 -3.94 -4.62
C SER A 45 -12.02 -3.22 -5.35
N THR A 46 -12.95 -2.64 -4.60
CA THR A 46 -14.10 -1.95 -5.20
C THR A 46 -13.99 -0.44 -5.10
N SER A 47 -13.73 0.10 -3.91
CA SER A 47 -13.71 1.55 -3.70
C SER A 47 -12.55 2.02 -2.85
N LEU A 48 -12.08 1.18 -1.93
CA LEU A 48 -11.04 1.55 -0.98
C LEU A 48 -10.11 0.37 -0.74
N LEU A 49 -8.82 0.59 -0.95
CA LEU A 49 -7.77 -0.35 -0.59
C LEU A 49 -6.93 0.29 0.52
N VAL A 50 -6.87 -0.36 1.66
CA VAL A 50 -6.08 0.10 2.81
C VAL A 50 -4.83 -0.75 2.92
N LEU A 51 -3.67 -0.11 2.99
CA LEU A 51 -2.40 -0.78 3.22
C LEU A 51 -1.99 -0.56 4.67
N ASP A 52 -1.91 -1.63 5.43
CA ASP A 52 -1.43 -1.61 6.81
C ASP A 52 0.09 -1.71 6.80
N LEU A 53 0.75 -0.68 7.30
CA LEU A 53 2.21 -0.55 7.29
C LEU A 53 2.84 -0.86 8.65
N SER A 54 2.05 -1.36 9.60
CA SER A 54 2.53 -1.55 10.99
C SER A 54 3.71 -2.52 11.09
N GLU A 55 3.84 -3.45 10.16
CA GLU A 55 4.91 -4.45 10.15
C GLU A 55 5.98 -4.20 9.09
N VAL A 56 5.94 -3.07 8.42
CA VAL A 56 7.00 -2.67 7.49
C VAL A 56 8.18 -2.17 8.30
N THR A 57 9.31 -2.85 8.16
CA THR A 57 10.52 -2.59 8.94
C THR A 57 11.52 -1.71 8.22
N PHE A 58 11.43 -1.62 6.90
CA PHE A 58 12.31 -0.80 6.09
C PHE A 58 11.60 -0.39 4.80
N CYS A 59 11.82 0.83 4.38
CA CYS A 59 11.34 1.31 3.08
C CYS A 59 12.29 2.41 2.60
N ASP A 60 12.80 2.26 1.38
CA ASP A 60 13.59 3.30 0.75
C ASP A 60 12.73 4.13 -0.21
N ALA A 61 13.34 5.14 -0.83
CA ALA A 61 12.62 6.01 -1.76
C ALA A 61 12.09 5.23 -2.97
N GLY A 62 12.82 4.20 -3.42
CA GLY A 62 12.36 3.33 -4.49
C GLY A 62 11.12 2.55 -4.11
N GLY A 63 11.10 2.00 -2.90
CA GLY A 63 9.93 1.32 -2.35
C GLY A 63 8.73 2.24 -2.22
N LEU A 64 8.98 3.46 -1.74
CA LEU A 64 7.92 4.48 -1.64
C LEU A 64 7.37 4.84 -3.03
N GLY A 65 8.25 4.89 -4.03
CA GLY A 65 7.84 5.12 -5.42
C GLY A 65 6.87 4.06 -5.94
N VAL A 66 7.02 2.80 -5.51
CA VAL A 66 6.06 1.75 -5.85
C VAL A 66 4.69 2.07 -5.28
N LEU A 67 4.62 2.51 -4.03
CA LEU A 67 3.34 2.88 -3.41
C LEU A 67 2.67 4.04 -4.15
N VAL A 68 3.45 5.03 -4.55
CA VAL A 68 2.94 6.17 -5.34
C VAL A 68 2.43 5.70 -6.70
N GLY A 69 3.15 4.81 -7.37
CA GLY A 69 2.73 4.25 -8.66
C GLY A 69 1.42 3.47 -8.54
N VAL A 70 1.28 2.68 -7.50
CA VAL A 70 0.04 1.94 -7.23
C VAL A 70 -1.11 2.90 -6.94
N GLN A 71 -0.85 3.97 -6.19
CA GLN A 71 -1.86 5.00 -5.90
C GLN A 71 -2.37 5.67 -7.18
N ARG A 72 -1.48 5.96 -8.12
CA ARG A 72 -1.87 6.52 -9.40
C ARG A 72 -2.76 5.56 -10.19
N ARG A 73 -2.41 4.29 -10.19
CA ARG A 73 -3.22 3.27 -10.85
C ARG A 73 -4.59 3.13 -10.19
N ALA A 74 -4.62 3.13 -8.87
CA ALA A 74 -5.88 3.08 -8.11
C ALA A 74 -6.79 4.22 -8.50
N ARG A 75 -6.24 5.43 -8.59
CA ARG A 75 -7.01 6.61 -8.97
C ARG A 75 -7.66 6.44 -10.35
N LEU A 76 -6.93 5.89 -11.31
CA LEU A 76 -7.45 5.63 -12.65
C LEU A 76 -8.57 4.59 -12.64
N MET A 77 -8.58 3.72 -11.65
CA MET A 77 -9.60 2.68 -11.48
C MET A 77 -10.77 3.13 -10.59
N GLY A 78 -10.74 4.37 -10.13
CA GLY A 78 -11.76 4.87 -9.21
C GLY A 78 -11.63 4.33 -7.79
N ILE A 79 -10.45 3.84 -7.41
CA ILE A 79 -10.18 3.26 -6.10
C ILE A 79 -9.32 4.23 -5.30
N THR A 80 -9.69 4.45 -4.03
CA THR A 80 -8.85 5.20 -3.10
C THR A 80 -7.85 4.25 -2.45
N LEU A 81 -6.56 4.58 -2.56
CA LEU A 81 -5.52 3.90 -1.82
C LEU A 81 -5.24 4.68 -0.55
N ALA A 82 -5.32 4.02 0.59
CA ALA A 82 -5.06 4.64 1.88
C ALA A 82 -4.00 3.85 2.64
N LEU A 83 -3.26 4.54 3.51
CA LEU A 83 -2.23 3.94 4.35
C LEU A 83 -2.66 4.04 5.80
N THR A 84 -2.35 3.01 6.59
CA THR A 84 -2.62 3.02 8.02
C THR A 84 -1.43 2.50 8.80
N ALA A 85 -1.32 2.96 10.04
CA ALA A 85 -0.35 2.49 11.05
C ALA A 85 1.12 2.52 10.59
N PRO A 86 1.60 3.57 9.90
CA PRO A 86 3.01 3.63 9.54
C PRO A 86 3.86 3.74 10.81
N ARG A 87 4.99 3.02 10.83
CA ARG A 87 5.98 3.21 11.88
C ARG A 87 6.61 4.61 11.77
N PRO A 88 7.19 5.15 12.85
CA PRO A 88 7.74 6.50 12.84
C PRO A 88 8.71 6.79 11.69
N PHE A 89 9.57 5.82 11.33
CA PHE A 89 10.51 6.02 10.23
C PHE A 89 9.77 6.19 8.90
N MET A 90 8.67 5.45 8.71
CA MET A 90 7.87 5.51 7.49
C MET A 90 7.13 6.83 7.39
N SER A 91 6.56 7.30 8.49
CA SER A 91 5.92 8.61 8.56
C SER A 91 6.91 9.71 8.23
N ARG A 92 8.14 9.59 8.74
CA ARG A 92 9.21 10.55 8.47
C ARG A 92 9.63 10.54 7.01
N LEU A 93 9.76 9.34 6.42
CA LEU A 93 10.11 9.18 5.02
C LEU A 93 9.05 9.82 4.12
N LEU A 94 7.79 9.55 4.39
CA LEU A 94 6.66 10.16 3.66
C LEU A 94 6.71 11.69 3.72
N ARG A 95 7.01 12.23 4.89
CA ARG A 95 7.08 13.68 5.09
C ARG A 95 8.29 14.30 4.38
N ILE A 96 9.48 13.71 4.56
CA ILE A 96 10.72 14.26 4.03
C ILE A 96 10.73 14.24 2.51
N THR A 97 10.28 13.16 1.90
CA THR A 97 10.28 13.04 0.44
C THR A 97 9.16 13.83 -0.22
N GLY A 98 8.13 14.20 0.52
CA GLY A 98 6.93 14.81 -0.04
C GLY A 98 6.09 13.87 -0.89
N LEU A 99 6.54 12.64 -1.07
CA LEU A 99 5.81 11.65 -1.88
C LEU A 99 4.49 11.21 -1.24
N GLY A 100 4.39 11.37 0.07
CA GLY A 100 3.17 11.04 0.81
C GLY A 100 1.99 11.98 0.55
N ARG A 101 2.20 13.10 -0.15
CA ARG A 101 1.11 14.06 -0.41
C ARG A 101 -0.03 13.49 -1.22
N GLY A 102 0.27 12.56 -2.13
CA GLY A 102 -0.75 11.89 -2.93
C GLY A 102 -1.34 10.67 -2.25
N LEU A 103 -0.84 10.28 -1.10
CA LEU A 103 -1.25 9.08 -0.38
C LEU A 103 -2.13 9.48 0.81
N ARG A 104 -3.31 8.87 0.89
CA ARG A 104 -4.25 9.16 1.96
C ARG A 104 -3.88 8.38 3.21
N MET A 105 -3.82 9.08 4.34
CA MET A 105 -3.61 8.44 5.64
C MET A 105 -4.95 8.24 6.33
N VAL A 106 -5.12 7.06 6.92
CA VAL A 106 -6.27 6.77 7.77
C VAL A 106 -5.77 6.38 9.16
N ALA A 107 -6.51 6.76 10.14
CA ALA A 107 -6.16 6.50 11.54
C ALA A 107 -6.25 5.00 11.87
#